data_8cf70aea072884caef6e31a4609facdd
#
_entry.id   8cf70aea072884caef6e31a4609facdd
#
_cell.length_a   1.000
_cell.length_b   1.000
_cell.length_c   1.000
_cell.angle_alpha   90.00
_cell.angle_beta   90.00
_cell.angle_gamma   90.00
#
_symmetry.space_group_name_H-M   'P 1'
#
loop_
_entity.id
_entity.type
_entity.pdbx_description
1 polymer ?
#
loop_
_entity_poly.entity_id
_entity_poly.type
_entity_poly.pdbx_seq_one_letter_code
_entity_poly.pdbx_strand_id
1 'polypeptide(L)'
;MSKEYEDIFKTELYEGESKVLPLEEAIKKYIRPKMFLHISTNRSSFSAISEICRQFRDQNPQFEIICLGSALQVQILAATNLIKKLIASYMGNVFPAPSPSRAFQRAIDKGMEVEHWSMLSIVLRLLAGALDVKFIPTKSIIGSTMEKELKDSFLVIDDPFGSGEKVGLLKAVKPDLSILHAWCADPNGNTIIGLPMSERAYGAYASRNGAIVTVEKIVSTDFIRKNAPMVDIPGHFVKAVCETPFGAHPFSFYAPDGSSYYQDIPFNIELNNASKKEETMQKWIKEWVYDVGNFQGYLNKLGFERLMILRGRGNPDSWKQLLPHTLRNMPRFDTFTEEERAIVTASRELAKTIKSKDYKILLAGIGMANLAAWLATHKLRSENILVDLLVEWGMFGYLPKPTDPFIFTMANIPSCKMITDLVGSIGINVNYPKSMAILSAGQVDKYGNINSTRTDGVTLVGSGGANDIVARAQETMVIMVQNKERLVEKVPYITCPGKRVSKIITSHAVFEKEHGIMVLKKYYAQRGISESEMTQKIIQNTGWKVELADHLEKIEPPSEQELSLLRIFDPERFFLGAL
;
A
#
# COMPACT_ATOMS: atom_id res chain seq x y z
N MET A 1 43.68 0.58 -39.74
CA MET A 1 43.46 1.72 -38.80
C MET A 1 41.99 1.99 -38.51
N SER A 2 41.08 2.26 -39.50
CA SER A 2 39.67 2.58 -39.17
C SER A 2 38.95 1.44 -38.44
N LYS A 3 39.12 0.21 -38.89
CA LYS A 3 38.45 -0.97 -38.32
C LYS A 3 38.94 -1.34 -36.90
N GLU A 4 40.21 -1.11 -36.64
CA GLU A 4 40.82 -1.29 -35.30
C GLU A 4 40.27 -0.28 -34.28
N TYR A 5 40.02 0.97 -34.70
CA TYR A 5 39.40 1.99 -33.88
C TYR A 5 37.89 1.77 -33.71
N GLU A 6 37.19 1.26 -34.73
CA GLU A 6 35.79 0.90 -34.62
C GLU A 6 35.56 -0.20 -33.58
N ASP A 7 36.48 -1.19 -33.54
CA ASP A 7 36.39 -2.29 -32.54
C ASP A 7 36.62 -1.80 -31.10
N ILE A 8 37.45 -0.78 -30.87
CA ILE A 8 37.68 -0.18 -29.56
C ILE A 8 36.40 0.50 -29.00
N PHE A 9 35.59 1.07 -29.88
CA PHE A 9 34.35 1.77 -29.49
C PHE A 9 33.08 0.92 -29.62
N LYS A 10 33.24 -0.36 -29.95
CA LYS A 10 32.12 -1.29 -30.08
C LYS A 10 31.51 -1.58 -28.71
N THR A 11 30.19 -1.49 -28.65
CA THR A 11 29.44 -1.84 -27.44
C THR A 11 29.40 -3.35 -27.26
N GLU A 12 29.90 -3.85 -26.13
CA GLU A 12 29.83 -5.25 -25.76
C GLU A 12 28.40 -5.66 -25.38
N LEU A 13 27.99 -6.89 -25.74
CA LEU A 13 26.71 -7.44 -25.34
C LEU A 13 26.68 -7.78 -23.85
N TYR A 14 27.82 -8.23 -23.33
CA TYR A 14 28.04 -8.57 -21.92
C TYR A 14 29.38 -8.02 -21.48
N GLU A 15 29.45 -7.54 -20.24
CA GLU A 15 30.66 -6.95 -19.66
C GLU A 15 30.89 -7.43 -18.22
N GLY A 16 32.14 -7.53 -17.82
CA GLY A 16 32.57 -7.83 -16.46
C GLY A 16 32.20 -9.24 -15.96
N GLU A 17 32.35 -9.44 -14.65
CA GLU A 17 32.04 -10.72 -14.02
C GLU A 17 30.53 -10.90 -13.83
N SER A 18 30.05 -12.10 -14.15
CA SER A 18 28.66 -12.45 -13.94
C SER A 18 28.32 -12.59 -12.45
N LYS A 19 27.24 -11.92 -12.03
CA LYS A 19 26.64 -12.05 -10.69
C LYS A 19 25.40 -12.97 -10.69
N VAL A 20 25.16 -13.64 -11.80
CA VAL A 20 24.05 -14.57 -11.93
C VAL A 20 24.33 -15.81 -11.07
N LEU A 21 23.41 -16.11 -10.17
CA LEU A 21 23.46 -17.26 -9.28
C LEU A 21 22.07 -17.91 -9.20
N PRO A 22 22.00 -19.24 -9.01
CA PRO A 22 20.81 -19.87 -8.50
C PRO A 22 20.35 -19.22 -7.18
N LEU A 23 19.04 -19.10 -6.99
CA LEU A 23 18.49 -18.42 -5.82
C LEU A 23 18.98 -19.04 -4.51
N GLU A 24 19.00 -20.37 -4.45
CA GLU A 24 19.44 -21.14 -3.29
C GLU A 24 20.90 -20.82 -2.91
N GLU A 25 21.75 -20.70 -3.91
CA GLU A 25 23.16 -20.35 -3.71
C GLU A 25 23.32 -18.89 -3.25
N ALA A 26 22.55 -17.97 -3.83
CA ALA A 26 22.59 -16.58 -3.45
C ALA A 26 22.18 -16.38 -1.98
N ILE A 27 21.07 -17.01 -1.55
CA ILE A 27 20.61 -16.95 -0.16
C ILE A 27 21.66 -17.56 0.77
N LYS A 28 22.15 -18.77 0.45
CA LYS A 28 23.20 -19.45 1.24
C LYS A 28 24.48 -18.63 1.34
N LYS A 29 24.87 -17.93 0.28
CA LYS A 29 26.13 -17.16 0.21
C LYS A 29 26.06 -15.83 0.96
N TYR A 30 24.93 -15.12 0.93
CA TYR A 30 24.86 -13.73 1.36
C TYR A 30 24.00 -13.49 2.61
N ILE A 31 23.14 -14.41 3.04
CA ILE A 31 22.33 -14.24 4.24
C ILE A 31 22.92 -15.02 5.42
N ARG A 32 22.97 -14.38 6.58
CA ARG A 32 23.49 -14.94 7.84
C ARG A 32 22.54 -14.62 8.99
N PRO A 33 22.48 -15.44 10.05
CA PRO A 33 21.73 -15.13 11.25
C PRO A 33 22.08 -13.74 11.82
N LYS A 34 21.10 -13.12 12.45
CA LYS A 34 21.18 -11.78 13.07
C LYS A 34 21.35 -10.61 12.10
N MET A 35 21.26 -10.84 10.78
CA MET A 35 21.33 -9.73 9.84
C MET A 35 20.09 -8.84 9.94
N PHE A 36 20.30 -7.55 9.69
CA PHE A 36 19.26 -6.55 9.47
C PHE A 36 18.97 -6.47 7.97
N LEU A 37 17.81 -6.98 7.57
CA LEU A 37 17.43 -7.13 6.15
C LEU A 37 16.39 -6.09 5.75
N HIS A 38 16.58 -5.46 4.60
CA HIS A 38 15.53 -4.72 3.90
C HIS A 38 14.80 -5.65 2.94
N ILE A 39 13.48 -5.70 3.04
CA ILE A 39 12.61 -6.41 2.11
C ILE A 39 11.75 -5.38 1.38
N SER A 40 11.96 -5.26 0.08
CA SER A 40 11.16 -4.36 -0.74
C SER A 40 9.69 -4.78 -0.75
N THR A 41 8.80 -3.83 -0.54
CA THR A 41 7.38 -4.10 -0.33
C THR A 41 6.62 -4.31 -1.63
N ASN A 42 6.74 -3.39 -2.54
CA ASN A 42 5.94 -3.41 -3.77
C ASN A 42 6.30 -4.58 -4.70
N ARG A 43 7.51 -5.06 -4.58
CA ARG A 43 8.06 -6.19 -5.33
C ARG A 43 8.81 -7.10 -4.39
N SER A 44 8.09 -7.44 -3.35
CA SER A 44 8.56 -8.43 -2.39
C SER A 44 8.81 -9.73 -3.13
N SER A 45 10.04 -10.18 -3.12
CA SER A 45 10.43 -11.44 -3.72
C SER A 45 9.88 -12.61 -2.90
N PHE A 46 8.70 -13.11 -3.26
CA PHE A 46 8.17 -14.33 -2.63
C PHE A 46 9.11 -15.51 -2.81
N SER A 47 9.77 -15.58 -3.97
CA SER A 47 10.79 -16.61 -4.25
C SER A 47 11.91 -16.57 -3.23
N ALA A 48 12.51 -15.41 -2.97
CA ALA A 48 13.60 -15.26 -2.00
C ALA A 48 13.14 -15.47 -0.55
N ILE A 49 11.96 -14.95 -0.19
CA ILE A 49 11.41 -15.13 1.15
C ILE A 49 11.13 -16.60 1.44
N SER A 50 10.55 -17.33 0.50
CA SER A 50 10.30 -18.77 0.64
C SER A 50 11.61 -19.54 0.78
N GLU A 51 12.65 -19.15 0.05
CA GLU A 51 13.97 -19.76 0.16
C GLU A 51 14.63 -19.49 1.50
N ILE A 52 14.52 -18.26 2.02
CA ILE A 52 14.97 -17.95 3.38
C ILE A 52 14.25 -18.82 4.41
N CYS A 53 12.94 -18.99 4.30
CA CYS A 53 12.19 -19.88 5.18
C CYS A 53 12.69 -21.32 5.12
N ARG A 54 13.03 -21.85 3.93
CA ARG A 54 13.57 -23.20 3.76
C ARG A 54 14.94 -23.36 4.41
N GLN A 55 15.87 -22.45 4.12
CA GLN A 55 17.27 -22.56 4.57
C GLN A 55 17.45 -22.31 6.06
N PHE A 56 16.62 -21.46 6.66
CA PHE A 56 16.70 -21.12 8.08
C PHE A 56 15.64 -21.83 8.94
N ARG A 57 14.97 -22.84 8.38
CA ARG A 57 14.02 -23.66 9.09
C ARG A 57 14.65 -24.21 10.39
N ASP A 58 13.95 -24.06 11.49
CA ASP A 58 14.33 -24.54 12.83
C ASP A 58 15.66 -23.98 13.39
N GLN A 59 16.24 -22.92 12.77
CA GLN A 59 17.54 -22.36 13.18
C GLN A 59 17.41 -21.11 14.07
N ASN A 60 16.22 -20.51 14.18
CA ASN A 60 15.98 -19.27 14.91
C ASN A 60 17.03 -18.15 14.61
N PRO A 61 17.13 -17.67 13.37
CA PRO A 61 18.19 -16.76 12.92
C PRO A 61 18.09 -15.35 13.52
N GLN A 62 16.98 -14.99 14.18
CA GLN A 62 16.82 -13.69 14.84
C GLN A 62 16.99 -12.50 13.87
N PHE A 63 16.40 -12.55 12.68
CA PHE A 63 16.47 -11.45 11.71
C PHE A 63 15.79 -10.18 12.25
N GLU A 64 16.40 -9.04 11.97
CA GLU A 64 15.71 -7.76 12.00
C GLU A 64 15.27 -7.42 10.58
N ILE A 65 14.01 -7.01 10.41
CA ILE A 65 13.44 -6.72 9.08
C ILE A 65 12.97 -5.27 9.04
N ILE A 66 13.29 -4.58 7.94
CA ILE A 66 12.66 -3.29 7.59
C ILE A 66 11.96 -3.42 6.24
N CYS A 67 10.69 -3.00 6.18
CA CYS A 67 9.89 -2.96 4.96
C CYS A 67 8.79 -1.89 5.08
N LEU A 68 8.28 -1.39 3.97
CA LEU A 68 7.18 -0.41 3.99
C LEU A 68 5.87 -1.08 4.42
N GLY A 69 5.52 -2.19 3.79
CA GLY A 69 4.35 -2.97 4.09
C GLY A 69 4.71 -4.45 4.19
N SER A 70 4.40 -5.05 5.29
CA SER A 70 4.64 -6.45 5.57
C SER A 70 3.38 -7.30 5.33
N ALA A 71 2.75 -7.10 4.16
CA ALA A 71 1.65 -7.97 3.77
C ALA A 71 2.16 -9.42 3.63
N LEU A 72 1.42 -10.27 3.06
CA LEU A 72 1.53 -11.71 2.92
C LEU A 72 2.94 -12.36 3.05
N GLN A 73 3.98 -11.85 2.37
CA GLN A 73 5.30 -12.51 2.34
C GLN A 73 6.03 -12.43 3.68
N VAL A 74 6.10 -11.24 4.28
CA VAL A 74 6.76 -11.07 5.58
C VAL A 74 5.97 -11.76 6.70
N GLN A 75 4.65 -11.92 6.51
CA GLN A 75 3.81 -12.72 7.41
C GLN A 75 4.27 -14.19 7.50
N ILE A 76 4.79 -14.76 6.40
CA ILE A 76 5.33 -16.13 6.40
C ILE A 76 6.61 -16.19 7.23
N LEU A 77 7.53 -15.22 7.09
CA LEU A 77 8.72 -15.13 7.93
C LEU A 77 8.36 -14.99 9.42
N ALA A 78 7.34 -14.19 9.74
CA ALA A 78 6.86 -14.05 11.12
C ALA A 78 6.27 -15.35 11.66
N ALA A 79 5.47 -16.05 10.85
CA ALA A 79 4.83 -17.32 11.23
C ALA A 79 5.84 -18.49 11.37
N THR A 80 7.02 -18.37 10.79
CA THR A 80 8.12 -19.34 10.94
C THR A 80 9.11 -18.98 12.06
N ASN A 81 8.82 -17.95 12.86
CA ASN A 81 9.64 -17.46 13.96
C ASN A 81 11.08 -17.06 13.56
N LEU A 82 11.28 -16.57 12.34
CA LEU A 82 12.60 -16.16 11.86
C LEU A 82 12.93 -14.70 12.23
N ILE A 83 11.91 -13.90 12.60
CA ILE A 83 12.02 -12.47 12.86
C ILE A 83 12.11 -12.20 14.37
N LYS A 84 13.17 -11.51 14.79
CA LYS A 84 13.28 -10.92 16.13
C LYS A 84 12.56 -9.57 16.19
N LYS A 85 12.79 -8.71 15.18
CA LYS A 85 12.27 -7.35 15.14
C LYS A 85 11.79 -6.97 13.75
N LEU A 86 10.61 -6.37 13.69
CA LEU A 86 10.00 -5.87 12.46
C LEU A 86 9.81 -4.35 12.53
N ILE A 87 10.37 -3.63 11.58
CA ILE A 87 10.21 -2.19 11.35
C ILE A 87 9.31 -2.04 10.12
N ALA A 88 8.06 -1.59 10.30
CA ALA A 88 7.09 -1.54 9.21
C ALA A 88 6.08 -0.41 9.38
N SER A 89 5.49 0.02 8.27
CA SER A 89 4.37 0.96 8.28
C SER A 89 3.01 0.27 8.19
N TYR A 90 2.94 -0.87 7.54
CA TYR A 90 1.72 -1.65 7.36
C TYR A 90 1.97 -3.13 7.66
N MET A 91 1.11 -3.74 8.49
CA MET A 91 1.24 -5.11 8.99
C MET A 91 -0.11 -5.85 8.98
N GLY A 92 -0.80 -5.81 7.87
CA GLY A 92 -2.13 -6.38 7.76
C GLY A 92 -2.34 -7.20 6.50
N ASN A 93 -3.50 -7.84 6.43
CA ASN A 93 -3.97 -8.42 5.19
C ASN A 93 -4.43 -7.29 4.26
N VAL A 94 -4.27 -7.51 2.95
CA VAL A 94 -4.75 -6.58 1.91
C VAL A 94 -6.02 -7.12 1.25
N PHE A 95 -6.14 -8.43 1.14
CA PHE A 95 -7.23 -9.11 0.46
C PHE A 95 -8.10 -9.93 1.41
N PRO A 96 -9.42 -10.00 1.20
CA PRO A 96 -10.21 -9.24 0.24
C PRO A 96 -10.30 -7.74 0.59
N ALA A 97 -10.06 -7.38 1.86
CA ALA A 97 -10.03 -6.01 2.36
C ALA A 97 -8.95 -5.85 3.44
N PRO A 98 -8.44 -4.62 3.68
CA PRO A 98 -7.51 -4.35 4.77
C PRO A 98 -8.04 -4.85 6.11
N SER A 99 -7.29 -5.72 6.77
CA SER A 99 -7.68 -6.31 8.06
C SER A 99 -6.46 -6.73 8.88
N PRO A 100 -6.59 -6.82 10.23
CA PRO A 100 -5.52 -7.32 11.08
C PRO A 100 -5.07 -8.73 10.70
N SER A 101 -3.76 -8.99 10.76
CA SER A 101 -3.20 -10.32 10.54
C SER A 101 -3.03 -11.07 11.87
N ARG A 102 -3.70 -12.23 11.98
CA ARG A 102 -3.56 -13.10 13.14
C ARG A 102 -2.18 -13.75 13.24
N ALA A 103 -1.49 -13.94 12.13
CA ALA A 103 -0.13 -14.48 12.14
C ALA A 103 0.87 -13.48 12.73
N PHE A 104 0.79 -12.20 12.37
CA PHE A 104 1.61 -11.17 13.01
C PHE A 104 1.28 -11.02 14.50
N GLN A 105 -0.01 -11.02 14.88
CA GLN A 105 -0.39 -10.93 16.28
C GLN A 105 0.23 -12.09 17.09
N ARG A 106 0.15 -13.34 16.60
CA ARG A 106 0.78 -14.48 17.28
C ARG A 106 2.30 -14.36 17.37
N ALA A 107 2.96 -13.82 16.34
CA ALA A 107 4.41 -13.60 16.39
C ALA A 107 4.77 -12.54 17.45
N ILE A 108 3.98 -11.48 17.58
CA ILE A 108 4.14 -10.46 18.63
C ILE A 108 3.92 -11.08 20.01
N ASP A 109 2.86 -11.86 20.20
CA ASP A 109 2.55 -12.56 21.45
C ASP A 109 3.67 -13.54 21.86
N LYS A 110 4.44 -14.07 20.87
CA LYS A 110 5.62 -14.91 21.08
C LYS A 110 6.92 -14.12 21.27
N GLY A 111 6.88 -12.80 21.28
CA GLY A 111 8.03 -11.93 21.57
C GLY A 111 8.68 -11.25 20.37
N MET A 112 8.09 -11.28 19.17
CA MET A 112 8.57 -10.46 18.07
C MET A 112 8.37 -8.97 18.38
N GLU A 113 9.43 -8.21 18.34
CA GLU A 113 9.39 -6.75 18.53
C GLU A 113 8.87 -6.04 17.27
N VAL A 114 8.10 -4.96 17.45
CA VAL A 114 7.58 -4.16 16.34
C VAL A 114 7.82 -2.68 16.55
N GLU A 115 8.41 -2.01 15.57
CA GLU A 115 8.43 -0.56 15.46
C GLU A 115 7.46 -0.11 14.37
N HIS A 116 6.44 0.66 14.76
CA HIS A 116 5.48 1.26 13.82
C HIS A 116 6.00 2.59 13.27
N TRP A 117 6.05 2.71 11.96
CA TRP A 117 6.46 3.92 11.22
C TRP A 117 5.40 4.35 10.22
N SER A 118 5.49 5.57 9.69
CA SER A 118 4.78 5.94 8.48
C SER A 118 5.56 5.50 7.24
N MET A 119 4.89 5.30 6.13
CA MET A 119 5.50 4.75 4.91
C MET A 119 6.60 5.65 4.36
N LEU A 120 6.34 6.96 4.22
CA LEU A 120 7.33 7.91 3.74
C LEU A 120 8.49 8.05 4.73
N SER A 121 8.25 7.95 6.05
CA SER A 121 9.33 8.03 7.03
C SER A 121 10.33 6.89 6.89
N ILE A 122 9.89 5.67 6.57
CA ILE A 122 10.81 4.55 6.27
C ILE A 122 11.63 4.86 5.01
N VAL A 123 10.97 5.31 3.94
CA VAL A 123 11.67 5.67 2.69
C VAL A 123 12.70 6.77 2.91
N LEU A 124 12.34 7.82 3.64
CA LEU A 124 13.26 8.92 3.95
C LEU A 124 14.44 8.45 4.81
N ARG A 125 14.24 7.54 5.76
CA ARG A 125 15.33 6.93 6.55
C ARG A 125 16.30 6.13 5.68
N LEU A 126 15.77 5.35 4.71
CA LEU A 126 16.57 4.63 3.72
C LEU A 126 17.30 5.60 2.78
N LEU A 127 16.62 6.65 2.31
CA LEU A 127 17.24 7.70 1.50
C LEU A 127 18.38 8.40 2.25
N ALA A 128 18.18 8.74 3.52
CA ALA A 128 19.24 9.31 4.37
C ALA A 128 20.44 8.35 4.49
N GLY A 129 20.17 7.05 4.64
CA GLY A 129 21.20 6.00 4.65
C GLY A 129 21.96 5.90 3.33
N ALA A 130 21.26 6.00 2.20
CA ALA A 130 21.82 5.99 0.84
C ALA A 130 22.69 7.23 0.58
N LEU A 131 22.29 8.40 1.07
CA LEU A 131 23.04 9.67 0.97
C LEU A 131 24.19 9.78 1.97
N ASP A 132 24.36 8.80 2.86
CA ASP A 132 25.32 8.80 3.98
C ASP A 132 25.18 9.99 4.94
N VAL A 133 23.98 10.56 5.06
CA VAL A 133 23.66 11.60 6.06
C VAL A 133 23.13 10.94 7.34
N LYS A 134 23.27 11.62 8.47
CA LYS A 134 22.85 11.03 9.77
C LYS A 134 21.37 11.08 10.02
N PHE A 135 20.67 12.07 9.42
CA PHE A 135 19.23 12.26 9.54
C PHE A 135 18.67 13.04 8.35
N ILE A 136 17.34 13.02 8.21
CA ILE A 136 16.60 13.78 7.20
C ILE A 136 15.36 14.43 7.83
N PRO A 137 14.99 15.69 7.46
CA PRO A 137 13.79 16.36 7.96
C PRO A 137 12.49 15.76 7.43
N THR A 138 11.41 15.87 8.24
CA THR A 138 10.06 15.44 7.82
C THR A 138 8.97 16.24 8.53
N LYS A 139 7.76 16.25 7.93
CA LYS A 139 6.49 16.68 8.58
C LYS A 139 5.70 15.50 9.13
N SER A 140 6.08 14.26 8.77
CA SER A 140 5.41 13.03 9.21
C SER A 140 5.63 12.76 10.69
N ILE A 141 4.76 11.97 11.30
CA ILE A 141 4.87 11.46 12.68
C ILE A 141 4.57 12.51 13.75
N ILE A 142 4.88 13.79 13.53
CA ILE A 142 4.69 14.88 14.51
C ILE A 142 3.25 14.86 15.06
N GLY A 143 3.12 14.85 16.39
CA GLY A 143 1.84 14.82 17.10
C GLY A 143 1.14 13.45 17.15
N SER A 144 1.73 12.41 16.56
CA SER A 144 1.20 11.04 16.65
C SER A 144 1.72 10.29 17.88
N THR A 145 1.17 9.12 18.16
CA THR A 145 1.71 8.23 19.21
C THR A 145 3.08 7.69 18.84
N MET A 146 3.36 7.51 17.52
CA MET A 146 4.68 7.10 17.03
C MET A 146 5.80 8.05 17.45
N GLU A 147 5.55 9.36 17.52
CA GLU A 147 6.54 10.34 18.02
C GLU A 147 7.04 9.99 19.41
N LYS A 148 6.13 9.52 20.28
CA LYS A 148 6.46 9.18 21.67
C LYS A 148 7.19 7.84 21.79
N GLU A 149 6.92 6.91 20.87
CA GLU A 149 7.50 5.56 20.87
C GLU A 149 8.88 5.49 20.21
N LEU A 150 9.18 6.38 19.27
CA LEU A 150 10.37 6.31 18.41
C LEU A 150 11.50 7.27 18.81
N LYS A 151 11.59 7.64 20.09
CA LYS A 151 12.52 8.67 20.62
C LYS A 151 14.01 8.44 20.28
N ASP A 152 14.42 7.20 20.09
CA ASP A 152 15.81 6.85 19.73
C ASP A 152 16.12 7.05 18.24
N SER A 153 15.07 7.22 17.43
CA SER A 153 15.16 7.30 15.97
C SER A 153 14.39 8.47 15.35
N PHE A 154 13.64 9.22 16.17
CA PHE A 154 12.85 10.37 15.75
C PHE A 154 12.89 11.47 16.81
N LEU A 155 13.22 12.69 16.41
CA LEU A 155 13.23 13.87 17.26
C LEU A 155 12.40 14.99 16.63
N VAL A 156 11.80 15.82 17.45
CA VAL A 156 11.13 17.05 17.01
C VAL A 156 11.88 18.26 17.56
N ILE A 157 12.23 19.18 16.69
CA ILE A 157 12.91 20.43 17.03
C ILE A 157 12.10 21.63 16.53
N ASP A 158 12.38 22.82 17.03
CA ASP A 158 11.99 24.05 16.38
C ASP A 158 12.77 24.25 15.08
N ASP A 159 12.13 24.83 14.06
CA ASP A 159 12.83 25.14 12.82
C ASP A 159 14.03 26.08 13.12
N PRO A 160 15.27 25.65 12.87
CA PRO A 160 16.47 26.44 13.15
C PRO A 160 16.58 27.72 12.31
N PHE A 161 15.78 27.83 11.24
CA PHE A 161 15.73 29.01 10.36
C PHE A 161 14.60 29.99 10.74
N GLY A 162 13.88 29.75 11.84
CA GLY A 162 12.99 30.71 12.45
C GLY A 162 11.60 30.82 11.83
N SER A 163 11.09 29.78 11.12
CA SER A 163 9.70 29.79 10.62
C SER A 163 8.64 29.69 11.74
N GLY A 164 9.05 29.33 12.96
CA GLY A 164 8.13 29.05 14.08
C GLY A 164 7.44 27.68 13.99
N GLU A 165 7.72 26.87 12.95
CA GLU A 165 7.18 25.52 12.80
C GLU A 165 8.04 24.49 13.54
N LYS A 166 7.44 23.33 13.86
CA LYS A 166 8.16 22.16 14.34
C LYS A 166 8.63 21.31 13.16
N VAL A 167 9.84 20.77 13.26
CA VAL A 167 10.45 19.91 12.25
C VAL A 167 10.80 18.56 12.89
N GLY A 168 10.34 17.46 12.30
CA GLY A 168 10.75 16.12 12.68
C GLY A 168 12.10 15.77 12.03
N LEU A 169 12.97 15.12 12.77
CA LEU A 169 14.25 14.60 12.29
C LEU A 169 14.24 13.08 12.35
N LEU A 170 14.36 12.43 11.22
CA LEU A 170 14.41 10.98 11.06
C LEU A 170 15.85 10.50 11.02
N LYS A 171 16.26 9.64 11.96
CA LYS A 171 17.57 9.00 11.95
C LYS A 171 17.71 8.09 10.73
N ALA A 172 18.82 8.20 10.02
CA ALA A 172 19.16 7.33 8.89
C ALA A 172 19.17 5.85 9.28
N VAL A 173 18.83 4.98 8.32
CA VAL A 173 18.88 3.53 8.50
C VAL A 173 19.70 2.90 7.39
N LYS A 174 20.58 1.96 7.75
CA LYS A 174 21.43 1.20 6.83
C LYS A 174 21.28 -0.29 7.13
N PRO A 175 20.42 -1.01 6.38
CA PRO A 175 20.32 -2.46 6.46
C PRO A 175 21.65 -3.15 6.08
N ASP A 176 21.81 -4.41 6.45
CA ASP A 176 22.99 -5.18 6.02
C ASP A 176 22.86 -5.61 4.57
N LEU A 177 21.65 -6.00 4.14
CA LEU A 177 21.37 -6.46 2.78
C LEU A 177 19.94 -6.11 2.38
N SER A 178 19.73 -5.78 1.10
CA SER A 178 18.39 -5.59 0.51
C SER A 178 17.98 -6.79 -0.33
N ILE A 179 16.70 -7.12 -0.31
CA ILE A 179 16.08 -8.17 -1.13
C ILE A 179 14.91 -7.56 -1.89
N LEU A 180 14.93 -7.68 -3.21
CA LEU A 180 13.86 -7.17 -4.07
C LEU A 180 13.66 -8.05 -5.29
N HIS A 181 12.47 -7.93 -5.89
CA HIS A 181 12.15 -8.51 -7.17
C HIS A 181 12.04 -7.40 -8.23
N ALA A 182 12.60 -7.62 -9.42
CA ALA A 182 12.67 -6.63 -10.48
C ALA A 182 12.25 -7.21 -11.85
N TRP A 183 12.03 -6.34 -12.82
CA TRP A 183 11.70 -6.77 -14.18
C TRP A 183 12.85 -7.50 -14.84
N CYS A 184 14.02 -6.85 -14.92
CA CYS A 184 15.18 -7.49 -15.53
C CYS A 184 16.50 -6.92 -14.96
N ALA A 185 17.55 -7.70 -15.11
CA ALA A 185 18.93 -7.26 -14.87
C ALA A 185 19.88 -7.90 -15.89
N ASP A 186 21.02 -7.25 -16.13
CA ASP A 186 22.11 -7.89 -16.85
C ASP A 186 22.97 -8.76 -15.90
N PRO A 187 23.90 -9.57 -16.43
CA PRO A 187 24.78 -10.40 -15.60
C PRO A 187 25.63 -9.60 -14.61
N ASN A 188 25.90 -8.32 -14.87
CA ASN A 188 26.65 -7.44 -13.97
C ASN A 188 25.81 -6.86 -12.82
N GLY A 189 24.48 -7.04 -12.88
CA GLY A 189 23.54 -6.58 -11.87
C GLY A 189 22.94 -5.19 -12.13
N ASN A 190 23.17 -4.59 -13.31
CA ASN A 190 22.41 -3.38 -13.67
C ASN A 190 20.94 -3.74 -13.83
N THR A 191 20.08 -3.13 -13.01
CA THR A 191 18.71 -3.60 -12.78
C THR A 191 17.68 -2.54 -13.13
N ILE A 192 16.63 -2.95 -13.85
CA ILE A 192 15.40 -2.19 -14.06
C ILE A 192 14.33 -2.81 -13.17
N ILE A 193 13.88 -2.08 -12.15
CA ILE A 193 12.89 -2.58 -11.20
C ILE A 193 11.52 -2.77 -11.86
N GLY A 194 11.07 -1.82 -12.66
CA GLY A 194 9.73 -1.80 -13.29
C GLY A 194 8.74 -0.88 -12.55
N LEU A 195 7.44 -0.95 -12.89
CA LEU A 195 6.40 -0.03 -12.41
C LEU A 195 5.36 -0.71 -11.52
N PRO A 196 4.71 0.03 -10.60
CA PRO A 196 5.00 1.40 -10.14
C PRO A 196 6.27 1.44 -9.28
N MET A 197 6.86 2.62 -9.08
CA MET A 197 8.19 2.72 -8.47
C MET A 197 8.22 2.52 -6.95
N SER A 198 7.10 2.81 -6.23
CA SER A 198 7.01 2.67 -4.76
C SER A 198 8.22 3.25 -4.01
N GLU A 199 8.96 2.45 -3.26
CA GLU A 199 10.20 2.84 -2.56
C GLU A 199 11.42 2.90 -3.47
N ARG A 200 11.28 2.57 -4.76
CA ARG A 200 12.37 2.54 -5.72
C ARG A 200 13.56 1.69 -5.23
N ALA A 201 14.79 2.19 -5.42
CA ALA A 201 16.03 1.47 -5.07
C ALA A 201 16.65 1.88 -3.71
N TYR A 202 15.97 2.71 -2.91
CA TYR A 202 16.58 3.29 -1.71
C TYR A 202 17.06 2.23 -0.71
N GLY A 203 16.35 1.11 -0.60
CA GLY A 203 16.79 0.00 0.24
C GLY A 203 18.10 -0.63 -0.23
N ALA A 204 18.27 -0.82 -1.54
CA ALA A 204 19.52 -1.35 -2.11
C ALA A 204 20.69 -0.38 -1.91
N TYR A 205 20.47 0.91 -2.14
CA TYR A 205 21.49 1.95 -1.96
C TYR A 205 21.89 2.16 -0.50
N ALA A 206 20.96 2.04 0.44
CA ALA A 206 21.24 2.19 1.87
C ALA A 206 21.94 0.97 2.47
N SER A 207 21.85 -0.19 1.83
CA SER A 207 22.36 -1.45 2.39
C SER A 207 23.88 -1.53 2.34
N ARG A 208 24.51 -1.91 3.47
CA ARG A 208 25.97 -2.02 3.63
C ARG A 208 26.59 -3.01 2.64
N ASN A 209 25.89 -4.10 2.36
CA ASN A 209 26.36 -5.17 1.47
C ASN A 209 25.59 -5.20 0.14
N GLY A 210 24.84 -4.13 -0.21
CA GLY A 210 24.07 -4.06 -1.46
C GLY A 210 22.81 -4.94 -1.45
N ALA A 211 22.48 -5.55 -2.62
CA ALA A 211 21.21 -6.25 -2.79
C ALA A 211 21.34 -7.64 -3.45
N ILE A 212 20.45 -8.55 -3.08
CA ILE A 212 20.06 -9.71 -3.90
C ILE A 212 18.85 -9.29 -4.72
N VAL A 213 18.95 -9.39 -6.04
CA VAL A 213 17.88 -9.04 -6.96
C VAL A 213 17.38 -10.33 -7.64
N THR A 214 16.11 -10.67 -7.38
CA THR A 214 15.41 -11.66 -8.18
C THR A 214 14.74 -10.96 -9.36
N VAL A 215 14.73 -11.56 -10.54
CA VAL A 215 14.24 -10.92 -11.77
C VAL A 215 13.32 -11.84 -12.56
N GLU A 216 12.38 -11.23 -13.31
CA GLU A 216 11.56 -11.97 -14.28
C GLU A 216 12.41 -12.54 -15.42
N LYS A 217 13.49 -11.86 -15.80
CA LYS A 217 14.41 -12.29 -16.85
C LYS A 217 15.80 -11.64 -16.74
N ILE A 218 16.81 -12.36 -17.25
CA ILE A 218 18.14 -11.81 -17.46
C ILE A 218 18.23 -11.28 -18.90
N VAL A 219 18.85 -10.10 -19.05
CA VAL A 219 19.02 -9.41 -20.34
C VAL A 219 20.48 -9.10 -20.60
N SER A 220 20.82 -8.71 -21.84
CA SER A 220 22.19 -8.30 -22.18
C SER A 220 22.50 -6.89 -21.63
N THR A 221 23.78 -6.59 -21.43
CA THR A 221 24.24 -5.24 -21.09
C THR A 221 23.89 -4.22 -22.20
N ASP A 222 23.88 -4.63 -23.46
CA ASP A 222 23.42 -3.80 -24.56
C ASP A 222 21.92 -3.43 -24.43
N PHE A 223 21.06 -4.37 -23.98
CA PHE A 223 19.67 -4.06 -23.67
C PHE A 223 19.57 -3.01 -22.55
N ILE A 224 20.36 -3.15 -21.48
CA ILE A 224 20.41 -2.17 -20.37
C ILE A 224 20.81 -0.79 -20.88
N ARG A 225 21.84 -0.70 -21.73
CA ARG A 225 22.28 0.59 -22.33
C ARG A 225 21.21 1.26 -23.17
N LYS A 226 20.50 0.49 -23.97
CA LYS A 226 19.37 0.99 -24.78
C LYS A 226 18.19 1.50 -23.91
N ASN A 227 18.09 1.01 -22.69
CA ASN A 227 17.06 1.40 -21.73
C ASN A 227 17.65 2.13 -20.50
N ALA A 228 18.81 2.77 -20.65
CA ALA A 228 19.54 3.42 -19.55
C ALA A 228 18.70 4.37 -18.69
N PRO A 229 17.76 5.18 -19.22
CA PRO A 229 16.88 6.01 -18.38
C PRO A 229 15.97 5.23 -17.43
N MET A 230 15.77 3.93 -17.65
CA MET A 230 14.93 3.05 -16.82
C MET A 230 15.74 2.29 -15.76
N VAL A 231 17.06 2.34 -15.81
CA VAL A 231 17.91 1.63 -14.85
C VAL A 231 17.79 2.27 -13.47
N ASP A 232 17.31 1.47 -12.51
CA ASP A 232 17.10 1.92 -11.13
C ASP A 232 18.29 1.59 -10.23
N ILE A 233 19.02 0.48 -10.49
CA ILE A 233 20.13 0.04 -9.64
C ILE A 233 21.34 -0.26 -10.51
N PRO A 234 22.43 0.52 -10.38
CA PRO A 234 23.71 0.17 -10.99
C PRO A 234 24.30 -1.11 -10.39
N GLY A 235 24.96 -1.91 -11.22
CA GLY A 235 25.44 -3.23 -10.85
C GLY A 235 26.32 -3.30 -9.61
N HIS A 236 27.08 -2.25 -9.27
CA HIS A 236 27.96 -2.26 -8.09
C HIS A 236 27.20 -2.34 -6.75
N PHE A 237 25.90 -2.00 -6.72
CA PHE A 237 25.05 -2.23 -5.54
C PHE A 237 24.44 -3.64 -5.48
N VAL A 238 24.62 -4.47 -6.51
CA VAL A 238 24.04 -5.81 -6.58
C VAL A 238 25.08 -6.87 -6.30
N LYS A 239 24.77 -7.82 -5.42
CA LYS A 239 25.61 -8.98 -5.05
C LYS A 239 25.27 -10.24 -5.83
N ALA A 240 23.98 -10.43 -6.13
CA ALA A 240 23.52 -11.55 -6.92
C ALA A 240 22.29 -11.17 -7.75
N VAL A 241 22.21 -11.72 -8.94
CA VAL A 241 21.04 -11.70 -9.84
C VAL A 241 20.50 -13.11 -9.93
N CYS A 242 19.22 -13.32 -9.59
CA CYS A 242 18.58 -14.62 -9.61
C CYS A 242 17.35 -14.58 -10.53
N GLU A 243 17.35 -15.36 -11.60
CA GLU A 243 16.19 -15.42 -12.48
C GLU A 243 15.08 -16.26 -11.85
N THR A 244 13.95 -15.62 -11.57
CA THR A 244 12.78 -16.23 -10.93
C THR A 244 11.49 -15.68 -11.53
N PRO A 245 11.09 -16.13 -12.74
CA PRO A 245 9.84 -15.70 -13.36
C PRO A 245 8.65 -15.91 -12.41
N PHE A 246 7.72 -14.96 -12.34
CA PHE A 246 6.66 -14.92 -11.32
C PHE A 246 7.16 -14.80 -9.87
N GLY A 247 8.36 -14.29 -9.66
CA GLY A 247 8.98 -14.22 -8.33
C GLY A 247 8.27 -13.33 -7.31
N ALA A 248 7.40 -12.41 -7.75
CA ALA A 248 6.55 -11.59 -6.89
C ALA A 248 5.17 -12.22 -6.59
N HIS A 249 4.79 -13.35 -7.23
CA HIS A 249 3.54 -14.05 -6.92
C HIS A 249 3.41 -14.25 -5.40
N PRO A 250 2.23 -14.06 -4.78
CA PRO A 250 0.89 -13.89 -5.37
C PRO A 250 0.50 -12.45 -5.71
N PHE A 251 1.41 -11.46 -5.61
CA PHE A 251 1.15 -10.11 -6.05
C PHE A 251 1.27 -9.95 -7.55
N SER A 252 0.71 -8.86 -8.06
CA SER A 252 0.83 -8.49 -9.46
C SER A 252 2.22 -7.96 -9.79
N PHE A 253 2.60 -8.09 -11.05
CA PHE A 253 3.82 -7.52 -11.59
C PHE A 253 3.54 -6.86 -12.94
N TYR A 254 3.93 -5.59 -13.11
CA TYR A 254 3.82 -4.89 -14.37
C TYR A 254 5.17 -4.78 -15.05
N ALA A 255 5.26 -5.28 -16.27
CA ALA A 255 6.43 -5.20 -17.13
C ALA A 255 6.10 -4.43 -18.42
N PRO A 256 6.97 -3.51 -18.87
CA PRO A 256 6.72 -2.71 -20.07
C PRO A 256 6.61 -3.53 -21.36
N ASP A 257 7.22 -4.72 -21.41
CA ASP A 257 7.23 -5.62 -22.57
C ASP A 257 5.99 -6.52 -22.69
N GLY A 258 4.99 -6.34 -21.82
CA GLY A 258 3.79 -7.17 -21.78
C GLY A 258 3.94 -8.49 -21.03
N SER A 259 5.10 -8.78 -20.39
CA SER A 259 5.28 -9.96 -19.53
C SER A 259 4.68 -9.77 -18.13
N SER A 260 3.73 -8.86 -17.97
CA SER A 260 2.98 -8.59 -16.75
C SER A 260 2.15 -9.80 -16.32
N TYR A 261 1.85 -9.91 -15.02
CA TYR A 261 0.87 -10.85 -14.48
C TYR A 261 0.04 -10.20 -13.37
N TYR A 262 -1.20 -10.66 -13.27
CA TYR A 262 -2.16 -10.16 -12.30
C TYR A 262 -1.94 -10.80 -10.93
N GLN A 263 -2.46 -10.15 -9.89
CA GLN A 263 -2.46 -10.70 -8.54
C GLN A 263 -3.33 -11.96 -8.44
N ASP A 264 -2.85 -12.97 -7.73
CA ASP A 264 -3.60 -14.19 -7.47
C ASP A 264 -4.49 -14.00 -6.24
N ILE A 265 -5.69 -13.41 -6.45
CA ILE A 265 -6.63 -13.12 -5.38
C ILE A 265 -7.06 -14.38 -4.61
N PRO A 266 -7.42 -15.51 -5.28
CA PRO A 266 -7.76 -16.74 -4.57
C PRO A 266 -6.61 -17.25 -3.68
N PHE A 267 -5.37 -17.19 -4.14
CA PHE A 267 -4.21 -17.59 -3.35
C PHE A 267 -4.00 -16.68 -2.13
N ASN A 268 -4.18 -15.37 -2.31
CA ASN A 268 -4.11 -14.41 -1.22
C ASN A 268 -5.20 -14.67 -0.16
N ILE A 269 -6.42 -14.98 -0.57
CA ILE A 269 -7.53 -15.32 0.31
C ILE A 269 -7.25 -16.65 1.03
N GLU A 270 -6.70 -17.65 0.35
CA GLU A 270 -6.30 -18.92 0.93
C GLU A 270 -5.28 -18.73 2.05
N LEU A 271 -4.20 -17.97 1.81
CA LEU A 271 -3.21 -17.65 2.83
C LEU A 271 -3.80 -16.86 4.00
N ASN A 272 -4.66 -15.88 3.74
CA ASN A 272 -5.35 -15.14 4.79
C ASN A 272 -6.21 -16.06 5.67
N ASN A 273 -6.94 -16.99 5.06
CA ASN A 273 -7.73 -17.98 5.80
C ASN A 273 -6.84 -18.92 6.60
N ALA A 274 -5.75 -19.39 6.01
CA ALA A 274 -4.76 -20.20 6.72
C ALA A 274 -4.17 -19.47 7.93
N SER A 275 -3.92 -18.16 7.79
CA SER A 275 -3.33 -17.33 8.84
C SER A 275 -4.21 -17.15 10.09
N LYS A 276 -5.51 -17.44 10.02
CA LYS A 276 -6.45 -17.29 11.15
C LYS A 276 -6.11 -18.17 12.33
N LYS A 277 -5.60 -19.40 12.10
CA LYS A 277 -5.19 -20.36 13.13
C LYS A 277 -3.73 -20.77 12.91
N GLU A 278 -3.02 -21.10 13.99
CA GLU A 278 -1.63 -21.52 13.88
C GLU A 278 -1.48 -22.83 13.11
N GLU A 279 -2.29 -23.83 13.41
CA GLU A 279 -2.25 -25.13 12.74
C GLU A 279 -2.45 -25.04 11.23
N THR A 280 -3.45 -24.26 10.79
CA THR A 280 -3.73 -24.07 9.37
C THR A 280 -2.61 -23.27 8.68
N MET A 281 -2.00 -22.32 9.38
CA MET A 281 -0.85 -21.57 8.86
C MET A 281 0.38 -22.46 8.70
N GLN A 282 0.69 -23.30 9.70
CA GLN A 282 1.82 -24.23 9.62
C GLN A 282 1.61 -25.30 8.53
N LYS A 283 0.36 -25.78 8.36
CA LYS A 283 0.01 -26.69 7.24
C LYS A 283 0.25 -26.03 5.90
N TRP A 284 -0.20 -24.77 5.74
CA TRP A 284 -0.02 -24.00 4.51
C TRP A 284 1.47 -23.76 4.21
N ILE A 285 2.27 -23.36 5.22
CA ILE A 285 3.72 -23.17 5.08
C ILE A 285 4.40 -24.48 4.68
N LYS A 286 4.04 -25.61 5.32
CA LYS A 286 4.55 -26.91 4.95
C LYS A 286 4.27 -27.20 3.47
N GLU A 287 3.04 -27.00 3.05
CA GLU A 287 2.56 -27.34 1.71
C GLU A 287 3.14 -26.45 0.61
N TRP A 288 3.19 -25.12 0.83
CA TRP A 288 3.54 -24.13 -0.19
C TRP A 288 4.99 -23.64 -0.10
N VAL A 289 5.68 -23.86 1.01
CA VAL A 289 7.06 -23.42 1.20
C VAL A 289 8.02 -24.60 1.31
N TYR A 290 7.74 -25.58 2.18
CA TYR A 290 8.70 -26.64 2.46
C TYR A 290 8.61 -27.82 1.50
N ASP A 291 7.42 -28.35 1.27
CA ASP A 291 7.22 -29.58 0.46
C ASP A 291 7.48 -29.36 -1.04
N VAL A 292 7.46 -28.13 -1.51
CA VAL A 292 7.80 -27.78 -2.90
C VAL A 292 9.31 -27.82 -3.20
N GLY A 293 10.14 -27.88 -2.17
CA GLY A 293 11.60 -28.02 -2.25
C GLY A 293 12.35 -26.76 -2.71
N ASN A 294 11.95 -26.15 -3.82
CA ASN A 294 12.53 -24.90 -4.35
C ASN A 294 11.49 -24.09 -5.12
N PHE A 295 11.92 -22.96 -5.70
CA PHE A 295 10.99 -22.06 -6.40
C PHE A 295 10.42 -22.68 -7.68
N GLN A 296 11.17 -23.52 -8.41
CA GLN A 296 10.64 -24.24 -9.57
C GLN A 296 9.55 -25.25 -9.17
N GLY A 297 9.74 -25.96 -8.06
CA GLY A 297 8.71 -26.85 -7.49
C GLY A 297 7.44 -26.10 -7.10
N TYR A 298 7.59 -24.87 -6.58
CA TYR A 298 6.45 -23.97 -6.31
C TYR A 298 5.67 -23.61 -7.58
N LEU A 299 6.36 -23.21 -8.66
CA LEU A 299 5.72 -22.91 -9.95
C LEU A 299 5.03 -24.14 -10.55
N ASN A 300 5.68 -25.31 -10.46
CA ASN A 300 5.09 -26.58 -10.92
C ASN A 300 3.80 -26.91 -10.16
N LYS A 301 3.76 -26.63 -8.85
CA LYS A 301 2.57 -26.83 -8.02
C LYS A 301 1.45 -25.85 -8.35
N LEU A 302 1.75 -24.59 -8.64
CA LEU A 302 0.77 -23.61 -9.12
C LEU A 302 0.13 -24.08 -10.45
N GLY A 303 0.93 -24.70 -11.30
CA GLY A 303 0.51 -25.24 -12.59
C GLY A 303 0.50 -24.22 -13.72
N PHE A 304 0.75 -24.70 -14.93
CA PHE A 304 0.86 -23.85 -16.12
C PHE A 304 -0.43 -23.07 -16.42
N GLU A 305 -1.58 -23.68 -16.29
CA GLU A 305 -2.86 -23.06 -16.58
C GLU A 305 -3.08 -21.82 -15.70
N ARG A 306 -2.88 -21.95 -14.38
CA ARG A 306 -3.02 -20.83 -13.42
C ARG A 306 -2.07 -19.67 -13.76
N LEU A 307 -0.81 -19.98 -14.04
CA LEU A 307 0.19 -18.98 -14.41
C LEU A 307 -0.20 -18.24 -15.70
N MET A 308 -0.73 -18.97 -16.70
CA MET A 308 -1.18 -18.34 -17.96
C MET A 308 -2.45 -17.49 -17.78
N ILE A 309 -3.37 -17.89 -16.93
CA ILE A 309 -4.53 -17.05 -16.54
C ILE A 309 -4.06 -15.76 -15.91
N LEU A 310 -3.11 -15.83 -14.95
CA LEU A 310 -2.55 -14.63 -14.30
C LEU A 310 -1.86 -13.73 -15.33
N ARG A 311 -1.11 -14.31 -16.26
CA ARG A 311 -0.46 -13.54 -17.34
C ARG A 311 -1.48 -12.89 -18.28
N GLY A 312 -2.51 -13.58 -18.68
CA GLY A 312 -3.60 -13.03 -19.50
C GLY A 312 -4.33 -11.87 -18.81
N ARG A 313 -4.63 -12.02 -17.51
CA ARG A 313 -5.22 -10.96 -16.69
C ARG A 313 -4.26 -9.81 -16.39
N GLY A 314 -2.96 -10.02 -16.51
CA GLY A 314 -1.92 -8.98 -16.41
C GLY A 314 -1.93 -7.99 -17.57
N ASN A 315 -2.64 -8.27 -18.67
CA ASN A 315 -2.86 -7.30 -19.73
C ASN A 315 -3.74 -6.16 -19.22
N PRO A 316 -3.28 -4.89 -19.30
CA PRO A 316 -4.05 -3.73 -18.84
C PRO A 316 -5.44 -3.56 -19.49
N ASP A 317 -5.67 -4.16 -20.64
CA ASP A 317 -6.95 -4.14 -21.34
C ASP A 317 -7.86 -5.36 -21.03
N SER A 318 -7.43 -6.26 -20.14
CA SER A 318 -8.19 -7.46 -19.77
C SER A 318 -9.59 -7.15 -19.22
N TRP A 319 -9.79 -5.98 -18.60
CA TRP A 319 -11.08 -5.51 -18.13
C TRP A 319 -12.15 -5.43 -19.24
N LYS A 320 -11.75 -5.19 -20.50
CA LYS A 320 -12.68 -5.15 -21.66
C LYS A 320 -13.37 -6.49 -21.89
N GLN A 321 -12.68 -7.60 -21.58
CA GLN A 321 -13.23 -8.96 -21.70
C GLN A 321 -14.14 -9.31 -20.50
N LEU A 322 -13.88 -8.74 -19.32
CA LEU A 322 -14.64 -8.98 -18.11
C LEU A 322 -15.92 -8.14 -18.02
N LEU A 323 -15.91 -6.93 -18.58
CA LEU A 323 -17.00 -5.96 -18.48
C LEU A 323 -18.34 -6.51 -18.96
N PRO A 324 -18.47 -7.23 -20.11
CA PRO A 324 -19.76 -7.78 -20.53
C PRO A 324 -20.35 -8.80 -19.55
N HIS A 325 -19.51 -9.58 -18.87
CA HIS A 325 -19.95 -10.50 -17.82
C HIS A 325 -20.43 -9.73 -16.59
N THR A 326 -19.70 -8.72 -16.14
CA THR A 326 -20.06 -7.83 -15.04
C THR A 326 -21.41 -7.17 -15.26
N LEU A 327 -21.64 -6.62 -16.45
CA LEU A 327 -22.90 -5.95 -16.78
C LEU A 327 -24.10 -6.91 -16.78
N ARG A 328 -23.94 -8.14 -17.26
CA ARG A 328 -25.01 -9.15 -17.25
C ARG A 328 -25.40 -9.64 -15.86
N ASN A 329 -24.43 -9.66 -14.94
CA ASN A 329 -24.62 -10.19 -13.58
C ASN A 329 -24.77 -9.08 -12.53
N MET A 330 -24.97 -7.84 -12.95
CA MET A 330 -25.11 -6.71 -12.04
C MET A 330 -26.37 -6.86 -11.17
N PRO A 331 -26.27 -6.72 -9.84
CA PRO A 331 -27.43 -6.76 -8.94
C PRO A 331 -28.44 -5.65 -9.25
N ARG A 332 -29.69 -5.85 -8.84
CA ARG A 332 -30.76 -4.85 -8.95
C ARG A 332 -30.43 -3.59 -8.14
N PHE A 333 -31.00 -2.45 -8.52
CA PHE A 333 -30.71 -1.15 -7.92
C PHE A 333 -31.70 -0.73 -6.81
N ASP A 334 -32.73 -1.53 -6.57
CA ASP A 334 -33.74 -1.33 -5.52
C ASP A 334 -33.21 -1.61 -4.12
N THR A 335 -32.06 -2.30 -4.03
CA THR A 335 -31.34 -2.59 -2.78
C THR A 335 -29.89 -2.14 -2.86
N PHE A 336 -29.37 -1.68 -1.73
CA PHE A 336 -27.95 -1.27 -1.58
C PHE A 336 -27.50 -1.44 -0.13
N THR A 337 -26.19 -1.64 0.04
CA THR A 337 -25.56 -1.88 1.34
C THR A 337 -25.24 -0.58 2.09
N GLU A 338 -24.80 -0.70 3.33
CA GLU A 338 -24.29 0.42 4.12
C GLU A 338 -23.00 0.98 3.53
N GLU A 339 -22.14 0.10 3.00
CA GLU A 339 -20.90 0.47 2.33
C GLU A 339 -21.19 1.27 1.04
N GLU A 340 -22.09 0.79 0.18
CA GLU A 340 -22.49 1.50 -1.04
C GLU A 340 -23.05 2.89 -0.71
N ARG A 341 -23.88 3.00 0.31
CA ARG A 341 -24.43 4.28 0.80
C ARG A 341 -23.33 5.23 1.28
N ALA A 342 -22.39 4.74 2.10
CA ALA A 342 -21.27 5.53 2.60
C ALA A 342 -20.37 6.02 1.44
N ILE A 343 -20.06 5.15 0.48
CA ILE A 343 -19.22 5.48 -0.68
C ILE A 343 -19.89 6.56 -1.55
N VAL A 344 -21.18 6.43 -1.86
CA VAL A 344 -21.91 7.42 -2.65
C VAL A 344 -21.99 8.75 -1.92
N THR A 345 -22.30 8.74 -0.61
CA THR A 345 -22.31 9.97 0.21
C THR A 345 -20.94 10.65 0.19
N ALA A 346 -19.88 9.88 0.41
CA ALA A 346 -18.52 10.41 0.39
C ALA A 346 -18.11 10.98 -0.99
N SER A 347 -18.52 10.32 -2.07
CA SER A 347 -18.25 10.82 -3.43
C SER A 347 -18.90 12.17 -3.70
N ARG A 348 -20.13 12.37 -3.20
CA ARG A 348 -20.88 13.63 -3.31
C ARG A 348 -20.21 14.74 -2.48
N GLU A 349 -19.79 14.42 -1.24
CA GLU A 349 -19.07 15.37 -0.38
C GLU A 349 -17.71 15.76 -0.95
N LEU A 350 -16.96 14.81 -1.52
CA LEU A 350 -15.73 15.06 -2.25
C LEU A 350 -15.95 16.00 -3.43
N ALA A 351 -16.93 15.69 -4.29
CA ALA A 351 -17.23 16.50 -5.47
C ALA A 351 -17.64 17.94 -5.07
N LYS A 352 -18.48 18.09 -4.03
CA LYS A 352 -18.88 19.40 -3.49
C LYS A 352 -17.66 20.20 -2.99
N THR A 353 -16.79 19.56 -2.23
CA THR A 353 -15.61 20.22 -1.63
C THR A 353 -14.57 20.57 -2.67
N ILE A 354 -14.31 19.66 -3.64
CA ILE A 354 -13.39 19.91 -4.76
C ILE A 354 -13.83 21.15 -5.55
N LYS A 355 -15.12 21.25 -5.90
CA LYS A 355 -15.66 22.41 -6.60
C LYS A 355 -15.51 23.71 -5.81
N SER A 356 -15.89 23.69 -4.53
CA SER A 356 -15.91 24.90 -3.69
C SER A 356 -14.52 25.44 -3.37
N LYS A 357 -13.50 24.55 -3.25
CA LYS A 357 -12.12 24.91 -2.85
C LYS A 357 -11.12 24.79 -3.99
N ASP A 358 -11.57 24.44 -5.18
CA ASP A 358 -10.75 24.28 -6.40
C ASP A 358 -9.58 23.31 -6.21
N TYR A 359 -9.81 22.16 -5.55
CA TYR A 359 -8.78 21.13 -5.42
C TYR A 359 -8.45 20.49 -6.78
N LYS A 360 -7.18 20.18 -7.00
CA LYS A 360 -6.64 19.63 -8.27
C LYS A 360 -6.09 18.22 -8.14
N ILE A 361 -5.72 17.80 -6.92
CA ILE A 361 -5.18 16.48 -6.62
C ILE A 361 -6.05 15.84 -5.55
N LEU A 362 -6.48 14.60 -5.80
CA LEU A 362 -7.21 13.77 -4.86
C LEU A 362 -6.45 12.48 -4.61
N LEU A 363 -6.02 12.26 -3.35
CA LEU A 363 -5.41 11.01 -2.90
C LEU A 363 -6.41 10.20 -2.09
N ALA A 364 -6.50 8.91 -2.34
CA ALA A 364 -7.40 8.01 -1.64
C ALA A 364 -6.67 6.86 -0.95
N GLY A 365 -7.19 6.43 0.21
CA GLY A 365 -6.81 5.18 0.85
C GLY A 365 -7.51 3.97 0.22
N ILE A 366 -7.02 2.76 0.52
CA ILE A 366 -7.55 1.49 0.00
C ILE A 366 -9.01 1.27 0.43
N GLY A 367 -9.83 0.70 -0.44
CA GLY A 367 -11.18 0.24 -0.15
C GLY A 367 -12.27 1.28 -0.42
N MET A 368 -13.20 1.50 0.51
CA MET A 368 -14.31 2.44 0.32
C MET A 368 -13.85 3.85 -0.05
N ALA A 369 -12.74 4.31 0.52
CA ALA A 369 -12.16 5.62 0.22
C ALA A 369 -11.75 5.75 -1.25
N ASN A 370 -11.13 4.71 -1.79
CA ASN A 370 -10.72 4.63 -3.19
C ASN A 370 -11.94 4.67 -4.14
N LEU A 371 -12.95 3.86 -3.86
CA LEU A 371 -14.17 3.84 -4.66
C LEU A 371 -14.95 5.16 -4.61
N ALA A 372 -14.98 5.83 -3.45
CA ALA A 372 -15.57 7.16 -3.32
C ALA A 372 -14.82 8.22 -4.16
N ALA A 373 -13.49 8.17 -4.16
CA ALA A 373 -12.67 9.06 -4.98
C ALA A 373 -12.87 8.80 -6.49
N TRP A 374 -12.95 7.54 -6.91
CA TRP A 374 -13.19 7.18 -8.31
C TRP A 374 -14.55 7.66 -8.78
N LEU A 375 -15.59 7.40 -8.00
CA LEU A 375 -16.96 7.84 -8.31
C LEU A 375 -17.05 9.37 -8.37
N ALA A 376 -16.44 10.09 -7.41
CA ALA A 376 -16.37 11.55 -7.40
C ALA A 376 -15.66 12.10 -8.65
N THR A 377 -14.51 11.54 -9.00
CA THR A 377 -13.72 11.96 -10.15
C THR A 377 -14.48 11.73 -11.47
N HIS A 378 -15.17 10.60 -11.59
CA HIS A 378 -16.01 10.32 -12.76
C HIS A 378 -17.13 11.36 -12.91
N LYS A 379 -17.83 11.68 -11.82
CA LYS A 379 -18.86 12.72 -11.79
C LYS A 379 -18.31 14.09 -12.18
N LEU A 380 -17.19 14.50 -11.57
CA LEU A 380 -16.55 15.79 -11.86
C LEU A 380 -16.13 15.90 -13.34
N ARG A 381 -15.61 14.83 -13.92
CA ARG A 381 -15.26 14.80 -15.36
C ARG A 381 -16.46 14.96 -16.27
N SER A 382 -17.62 14.40 -15.93
CA SER A 382 -18.86 14.62 -16.71
C SER A 382 -19.33 16.09 -16.66
N GLU A 383 -18.86 16.85 -15.67
CA GLU A 383 -19.07 18.30 -15.53
C GLU A 383 -17.88 19.14 -16.05
N ASN A 384 -16.93 18.53 -16.79
CA ASN A 384 -15.69 19.16 -17.30
C ASN A 384 -14.75 19.69 -16.21
N ILE A 385 -14.82 19.15 -14.99
CA ILE A 385 -13.91 19.49 -13.91
C ILE A 385 -12.85 18.39 -13.78
N LEU A 386 -11.59 18.77 -13.97
CA LEU A 386 -10.47 17.84 -13.94
C LEU A 386 -9.80 17.83 -12.57
N VAL A 387 -9.70 16.64 -11.99
CA VAL A 387 -8.95 16.33 -10.76
C VAL A 387 -8.06 15.13 -11.02
N ASP A 388 -6.81 15.24 -10.67
CA ASP A 388 -5.85 14.17 -10.82
C ASP A 388 -5.87 13.25 -9.60
N LEU A 389 -6.17 11.97 -9.84
CA LEU A 389 -6.04 10.94 -8.83
C LEU A 389 -4.57 10.62 -8.58
N LEU A 390 -4.22 10.42 -7.32
CA LEU A 390 -2.87 10.07 -6.91
C LEU A 390 -2.91 8.81 -6.03
N VAL A 391 -2.01 7.86 -6.32
CA VAL A 391 -1.77 6.68 -5.49
C VAL A 391 -0.44 6.83 -4.78
N GLU A 392 -0.37 6.42 -3.52
CA GLU A 392 0.85 6.50 -2.71
C GLU A 392 2.08 5.87 -3.38
N TRP A 393 1.89 4.78 -4.14
CA TRP A 393 2.98 4.10 -4.86
C TRP A 393 3.47 4.79 -6.14
N GLY A 394 2.94 5.99 -6.45
CA GLY A 394 3.49 6.85 -7.48
C GLY A 394 2.71 6.94 -8.79
N MET A 395 1.51 6.37 -8.89
CA MET A 395 0.64 6.56 -10.05
C MET A 395 -0.10 7.90 -9.92
N PHE A 396 0.17 8.84 -10.83
CA PHE A 396 -0.41 10.18 -10.85
C PHE A 396 -1.27 10.41 -12.10
N GLY A 397 -2.46 10.98 -11.92
CA GLY A 397 -3.35 11.36 -13.00
C GLY A 397 -3.95 10.19 -13.77
N TYR A 398 -4.10 9.03 -13.12
CA TYR A 398 -4.67 7.84 -13.74
C TYR A 398 -6.20 7.92 -13.85
N LEU A 399 -6.74 7.10 -14.75
CA LEU A 399 -8.18 6.91 -14.95
C LEU A 399 -8.58 5.54 -14.44
N PRO A 400 -9.51 5.46 -13.46
CA PRO A 400 -9.99 4.19 -12.94
C PRO A 400 -10.57 3.30 -14.05
N LYS A 401 -10.17 2.02 -14.06
CA LYS A 401 -10.70 1.00 -14.97
C LYS A 401 -11.71 0.13 -14.25
N PRO A 402 -12.72 -0.41 -14.97
CA PRO A 402 -13.71 -1.31 -14.40
C PRO A 402 -13.11 -2.67 -14.00
N THR A 403 -13.87 -3.43 -13.20
CA THR A 403 -13.62 -4.83 -12.83
C THR A 403 -12.47 -5.13 -11.88
N ASP A 404 -11.80 -4.10 -11.36
CA ASP A 404 -10.76 -4.27 -10.35
C ASP A 404 -10.75 -3.06 -9.39
N PRO A 405 -11.26 -3.20 -8.16
CA PRO A 405 -11.38 -2.11 -7.20
C PRO A 405 -10.09 -1.76 -6.46
N PHE A 406 -9.02 -2.51 -6.68
CA PHE A 406 -7.78 -2.27 -5.96
C PHE A 406 -7.05 -1.03 -6.49
N ILE A 407 -6.68 -0.15 -5.56
CA ILE A 407 -6.03 1.14 -5.90
C ILE A 407 -4.71 0.95 -6.68
N PHE A 408 -4.04 -0.18 -6.48
CA PHE A 408 -2.78 -0.53 -7.12
C PHE A 408 -2.94 -1.38 -8.38
N THR A 409 -4.16 -1.47 -8.93
CA THR A 409 -4.41 -2.25 -10.13
C THR A 409 -3.54 -1.80 -11.31
N MET A 410 -2.93 -2.75 -11.98
CA MET A 410 -2.09 -2.49 -13.14
C MET A 410 -2.86 -1.95 -14.34
N ALA A 411 -4.17 -2.20 -14.41
CA ALA A 411 -5.03 -1.67 -15.46
C ALA A 411 -5.04 -0.14 -15.52
N ASN A 412 -4.73 0.53 -14.40
CA ASN A 412 -4.67 1.99 -14.33
C ASN A 412 -3.34 2.58 -14.84
N ILE A 413 -2.24 1.81 -14.86
CA ILE A 413 -0.89 2.29 -15.22
C ILE A 413 -0.84 2.96 -16.59
N PRO A 414 -1.39 2.39 -17.68
CA PRO A 414 -1.32 3.01 -19.00
C PRO A 414 -2.05 4.36 -19.12
N SER A 415 -2.91 4.68 -18.16
CA SER A 415 -3.65 5.95 -18.13
C SER A 415 -2.98 7.03 -17.28
N CYS A 416 -1.88 6.71 -16.58
CA CYS A 416 -1.17 7.67 -15.75
C CYS A 416 -0.56 8.81 -16.59
N LYS A 417 -0.67 10.02 -16.08
CA LYS A 417 0.07 11.18 -16.62
C LYS A 417 1.55 11.16 -16.23
N MET A 418 1.84 10.57 -15.07
CA MET A 418 3.19 10.42 -14.54
C MET A 418 3.28 9.19 -13.64
N ILE A 419 4.43 8.52 -13.67
CA ILE A 419 4.80 7.52 -12.67
C ILE A 419 6.00 8.07 -11.88
N THR A 420 5.93 7.98 -10.57
CA THR A 420 6.98 8.43 -9.66
C THR A 420 7.14 7.44 -8.50
N ASP A 421 8.03 7.74 -7.55
CA ASP A 421 8.19 6.99 -6.31
C ASP A 421 7.37 7.59 -5.15
N LEU A 422 7.52 7.04 -3.95
CA LEU A 422 6.86 7.51 -2.72
C LEU A 422 7.27 8.93 -2.34
N VAL A 423 8.52 9.32 -2.58
CA VAL A 423 8.98 10.70 -2.31
C VAL A 423 8.28 11.66 -3.26
N GLY A 424 8.19 11.32 -4.54
CA GLY A 424 7.48 12.12 -5.53
C GLY A 424 5.96 12.17 -5.27
N SER A 425 5.33 11.05 -4.89
CA SER A 425 3.89 11.00 -4.64
C SER A 425 3.51 11.67 -3.31
N ILE A 426 3.74 10.97 -2.19
CA ILE A 426 3.31 11.46 -0.86
C ILE A 426 4.22 12.58 -0.36
N GLY A 427 5.52 12.53 -0.70
CA GLY A 427 6.48 13.53 -0.24
C GLY A 427 6.30 14.89 -0.93
N ILE A 428 6.05 14.93 -2.24
CA ILE A 428 6.01 16.15 -3.05
C ILE A 428 4.58 16.50 -3.49
N ASN A 429 3.91 15.63 -4.26
CA ASN A 429 2.63 15.98 -4.88
C ASN A 429 1.51 16.26 -3.87
N VAL A 430 1.48 15.56 -2.73
CA VAL A 430 0.48 15.79 -1.67
C VAL A 430 0.70 17.15 -0.95
N ASN A 431 1.90 17.74 -1.00
CA ASN A 431 2.13 19.08 -0.46
C ASN A 431 1.57 20.20 -1.35
N TYR A 432 1.10 19.90 -2.57
CA TYR A 432 0.52 20.91 -3.44
C TYR A 432 -0.65 21.61 -2.75
N PRO A 433 -0.74 22.97 -2.75
CA PRO A 433 -1.77 23.70 -2.01
C PRO A 433 -3.22 23.41 -2.42
N LYS A 434 -3.42 22.75 -3.55
CA LYS A 434 -4.73 22.31 -4.05
C LYS A 434 -4.88 20.77 -4.00
N SER A 435 -4.32 20.14 -2.98
CA SER A 435 -4.44 18.70 -2.72
C SER A 435 -5.42 18.40 -1.59
N MET A 436 -6.16 17.32 -1.71
CA MET A 436 -6.97 16.77 -0.64
C MET A 436 -6.88 15.25 -0.61
N ALA A 437 -7.35 14.65 0.48
CA ALA A 437 -7.37 13.21 0.65
C ALA A 437 -8.68 12.68 1.21
N ILE A 438 -8.95 11.40 0.94
CA ILE A 438 -9.97 10.63 1.66
C ILE A 438 -9.37 9.29 2.11
N LEU A 439 -9.59 8.93 3.38
CA LEU A 439 -9.03 7.73 4.00
C LEU A 439 -10.10 6.93 4.72
N SER A 440 -9.92 5.61 4.81
CA SER A 440 -10.64 4.78 5.78
C SER A 440 -9.83 4.70 7.07
N ALA A 441 -10.50 4.43 8.20
CA ALA A 441 -9.88 4.37 9.51
C ALA A 441 -10.30 3.10 10.27
N GLY A 442 -9.43 2.56 11.12
CA GLY A 442 -9.82 1.54 12.12
C GLY A 442 -10.74 2.17 13.16
N GLN A 443 -10.30 3.28 13.76
CA GLN A 443 -11.08 4.11 14.67
C GLN A 443 -10.85 5.60 14.37
N VAL A 444 -11.82 6.43 14.71
CA VAL A 444 -11.71 7.89 14.68
C VAL A 444 -12.39 8.48 15.91
N ASP A 445 -11.84 9.57 16.46
CA ASP A 445 -12.43 10.24 17.61
C ASP A 445 -13.10 11.58 17.23
N LYS A 446 -13.75 12.19 18.22
CA LYS A 446 -14.45 13.47 18.06
C LYS A 446 -13.56 14.65 17.62
N TYR A 447 -12.26 14.51 17.74
CA TYR A 447 -11.29 15.51 17.25
C TYR A 447 -10.80 15.22 15.84
N GLY A 448 -11.22 14.08 15.25
CA GLY A 448 -10.78 13.61 13.96
C GLY A 448 -9.43 12.90 13.97
N ASN A 449 -8.87 12.56 15.15
CA ASN A 449 -7.68 11.73 15.21
C ASN A 449 -8.01 10.34 14.71
N ILE A 450 -7.13 9.77 13.89
CA ILE A 450 -7.30 8.46 13.26
C ILE A 450 -6.41 7.43 13.98
N ASN A 451 -6.98 6.27 14.28
CA ASN A 451 -6.25 5.08 14.69
C ASN A 451 -6.43 3.97 13.65
N SER A 452 -5.31 3.53 13.09
CA SER A 452 -5.20 2.34 12.23
C SER A 452 -4.08 1.40 12.69
N THR A 453 -3.43 1.71 13.83
CA THR A 453 -2.21 1.01 14.24
C THR A 453 -2.49 -0.06 15.28
N ARG A 454 -3.07 0.27 16.43
CA ARG A 454 -3.40 -0.73 17.46
C ARG A 454 -4.48 -0.25 18.42
N THR A 455 -5.19 -1.21 18.99
CA THR A 455 -6.07 -1.04 20.13
C THR A 455 -5.47 -1.80 21.33
N ASP A 456 -6.21 -1.94 22.44
CA ASP A 456 -5.73 -2.60 23.66
C ASP A 456 -5.22 -4.03 23.38
N GLY A 457 -3.91 -4.17 23.24
CA GLY A 457 -3.22 -5.45 23.00
C GLY A 457 -3.35 -6.03 21.58
N VAL A 458 -4.07 -5.39 20.67
CA VAL A 458 -4.27 -5.89 19.29
C VAL A 458 -3.67 -4.94 18.27
N THR A 459 -2.77 -5.45 17.44
CA THR A 459 -2.28 -4.75 16.26
C THR A 459 -3.35 -4.74 15.17
N LEU A 460 -3.70 -3.56 14.69
CA LEU A 460 -4.60 -3.38 13.55
C LEU A 460 -3.84 -3.63 12.24
N VAL A 461 -3.55 -2.58 11.50
CA VAL A 461 -2.82 -2.69 10.23
C VAL A 461 -1.59 -1.77 10.15
N GLY A 462 -1.47 -0.78 11.03
CA GLY A 462 -0.42 0.24 11.00
C GLY A 462 -0.82 1.51 10.26
N SER A 463 0.14 2.41 10.11
CA SER A 463 -0.07 3.70 9.46
C SER A 463 -0.25 3.58 7.93
N GLY A 464 0.50 2.69 7.27
CA GLY A 464 0.69 2.83 5.83
C GLY A 464 1.16 4.24 5.49
N GLY A 465 0.64 4.81 4.42
CA GLY A 465 0.83 6.20 4.04
C GLY A 465 -0.11 7.20 4.74
N ALA A 466 -1.05 6.74 5.57
CA ALA A 466 -2.10 7.61 6.11
C ALA A 466 -1.56 8.79 6.93
N ASN A 467 -0.58 8.55 7.84
CA ASN A 467 0.04 9.63 8.61
C ASN A 467 0.72 10.67 7.70
N ASP A 468 1.45 10.20 6.69
CA ASP A 468 2.16 11.05 5.74
C ASP A 468 1.20 11.93 4.93
N ILE A 469 0.08 11.35 4.52
CA ILE A 469 -0.98 12.00 3.73
C ILE A 469 -1.66 13.08 4.57
N VAL A 470 -2.12 12.74 5.79
CA VAL A 470 -2.79 13.68 6.69
C VAL A 470 -1.86 14.83 7.13
N ALA A 471 -0.57 14.55 7.29
CA ALA A 471 0.41 15.58 7.64
C ALA A 471 0.63 16.62 6.52
N ARG A 472 0.30 16.29 5.27
CA ARG A 472 0.63 17.10 4.08
C ARG A 472 -0.56 17.63 3.31
N ALA A 473 -1.58 16.80 3.03
CA ALA A 473 -2.78 17.23 2.33
C ALA A 473 -3.42 18.44 3.01
N GLN A 474 -3.97 19.37 2.25
CA GLN A 474 -4.60 20.56 2.82
C GLN A 474 -5.86 20.22 3.61
N GLU A 475 -6.55 19.17 3.18
CA GLU A 475 -7.77 18.68 3.81
C GLU A 475 -7.85 17.15 3.67
N THR A 476 -8.37 16.49 4.68
CA THR A 476 -8.63 15.05 4.67
C THR A 476 -10.06 14.78 5.10
N MET A 477 -10.73 13.86 4.41
CA MET A 477 -12.00 13.28 4.83
C MET A 477 -11.79 11.83 5.28
N VAL A 478 -12.63 11.37 6.21
CA VAL A 478 -12.63 9.97 6.67
C VAL A 478 -13.95 9.33 6.26
N ILE A 479 -13.88 8.11 5.73
CA ILE A 479 -15.06 7.29 5.39
C ILE A 479 -15.05 5.98 6.18
N MET A 480 -16.21 5.59 6.72
CA MET A 480 -16.38 4.31 7.42
C MET A 480 -17.85 3.90 7.55
N VAL A 481 -18.11 2.64 7.84
CA VAL A 481 -19.44 2.18 8.27
C VAL A 481 -19.67 2.64 9.72
N GLN A 482 -20.88 3.12 10.02
CA GLN A 482 -21.28 3.60 11.34
C GLN A 482 -21.16 2.48 12.39
N ASN A 483 -20.31 2.68 13.37
CA ASN A 483 -20.12 1.71 14.44
C ASN A 483 -19.53 2.39 15.68
N LYS A 484 -20.14 2.15 16.85
CA LYS A 484 -19.74 2.73 18.13
C LYS A 484 -18.32 2.36 18.57
N GLU A 485 -17.84 1.16 18.21
CA GLU A 485 -16.49 0.69 18.55
C GLU A 485 -15.41 1.36 17.68
N ARG A 486 -15.82 1.96 16.56
CA ARG A 486 -14.94 2.66 15.62
C ARG A 486 -15.03 4.18 15.72
N LEU A 487 -16.19 4.71 16.13
CA LEU A 487 -16.42 6.12 16.45
C LEU A 487 -16.27 6.30 17.96
N VAL A 488 -15.08 6.61 18.45
CA VAL A 488 -14.74 6.59 19.87
C VAL A 488 -14.55 7.98 20.47
N GLU A 489 -14.74 8.14 21.78
CA GLU A 489 -14.52 9.43 22.46
C GLU A 489 -13.09 9.94 22.27
N LYS A 490 -12.11 9.02 22.40
CA LYS A 490 -10.68 9.28 22.17
C LYS A 490 -10.02 8.00 21.69
N VAL A 491 -9.27 8.10 20.60
CA VAL A 491 -8.52 6.95 20.10
C VAL A 491 -7.40 6.56 21.09
N PRO A 492 -7.20 5.25 21.34
CA PRO A 492 -6.13 4.78 22.23
C PRO A 492 -4.73 4.99 21.63
N TYR A 493 -4.64 5.07 20.31
CA TYR A 493 -3.41 5.31 19.55
C TYR A 493 -3.67 6.33 18.45
N ILE A 494 -2.95 7.43 18.44
CA ILE A 494 -3.04 8.43 17.38
C ILE A 494 -2.08 8.02 16.26
N THR A 495 -2.61 7.38 15.22
CA THR A 495 -1.86 7.13 13.98
C THR A 495 -1.71 8.43 13.19
N CYS A 496 -2.82 9.16 13.00
CA CYS A 496 -2.82 10.45 12.31
C CYS A 496 -3.47 11.51 13.21
N PRO A 497 -2.78 12.62 13.54
CA PRO A 497 -3.38 13.75 14.22
C PRO A 497 -4.52 14.37 13.40
N GLY A 498 -5.65 14.64 14.04
CA GLY A 498 -6.89 15.04 13.38
C GLY A 498 -6.93 16.48 12.84
N LYS A 499 -5.90 17.32 13.04
CA LYS A 499 -5.93 18.75 12.71
C LYS A 499 -6.49 19.06 11.31
N ARG A 500 -6.14 18.26 10.31
CA ARG A 500 -6.55 18.43 8.89
C ARG A 500 -7.72 17.55 8.46
N VAL A 501 -8.29 16.79 9.39
CA VAL A 501 -9.51 16.02 9.13
C VAL A 501 -10.71 16.93 9.27
N SER A 502 -11.40 17.20 8.16
CA SER A 502 -12.52 18.13 8.11
C SER A 502 -13.87 17.46 8.28
N LYS A 503 -14.01 16.21 7.76
CA LYS A 503 -15.26 15.47 7.76
C LYS A 503 -15.05 14.00 8.10
N ILE A 504 -16.06 13.41 8.78
CA ILE A 504 -16.24 11.98 8.93
C ILE A 504 -17.56 11.62 8.24
N ILE A 505 -17.48 10.79 7.21
CA ILE A 505 -18.63 10.33 6.43
C ILE A 505 -18.88 8.87 6.80
N THR A 506 -20.09 8.58 7.25
CA THR A 506 -20.48 7.22 7.65
C THR A 506 -21.63 6.70 6.80
N SER A 507 -22.02 5.46 7.01
CA SER A 507 -23.21 4.86 6.37
C SER A 507 -24.52 5.55 6.79
N HIS A 508 -24.55 6.37 7.85
CA HIS A 508 -25.75 7.00 8.38
C HIS A 508 -25.66 8.53 8.49
N ALA A 509 -24.45 9.10 8.48
CA ALA A 509 -24.25 10.49 8.86
C ALA A 509 -23.06 11.14 8.17
N VAL A 510 -23.05 12.47 8.13
CA VAL A 510 -21.87 13.29 7.88
C VAL A 510 -21.63 14.18 9.09
N PHE A 511 -20.45 14.04 9.69
CA PHE A 511 -19.95 14.94 10.70
C PHE A 511 -18.95 15.91 10.05
N GLU A 512 -19.03 17.19 10.38
CA GLU A 512 -18.08 18.21 9.95
C GLU A 512 -17.39 18.84 11.16
N LYS A 513 -16.13 19.21 11.01
CA LYS A 513 -15.38 19.81 12.11
C LYS A 513 -15.74 21.27 12.30
N GLU A 514 -16.24 21.60 13.47
CA GLU A 514 -16.49 22.96 13.94
C GLU A 514 -15.86 23.17 15.32
N HIS A 515 -15.19 24.29 15.52
CA HIS A 515 -14.51 24.61 16.79
C HIS A 515 -13.61 23.48 17.34
N GLY A 516 -13.02 22.68 16.42
CA GLY A 516 -12.07 21.61 16.76
C GLY A 516 -12.69 20.24 17.03
N ILE A 517 -14.01 20.10 16.99
CA ILE A 517 -14.74 18.85 17.22
C ILE A 517 -15.66 18.49 16.05
N MET A 518 -16.06 17.23 15.97
CA MET A 518 -16.98 16.71 14.94
C MET A 518 -18.44 16.92 15.35
N VAL A 519 -19.16 17.75 14.59
CA VAL A 519 -20.58 18.10 14.76
C VAL A 519 -21.39 17.37 13.70
N LEU A 520 -22.52 16.76 14.07
CA LEU A 520 -23.42 16.11 13.13
C LEU A 520 -24.12 17.17 12.25
N LYS A 521 -23.93 17.06 10.92
CA LYS A 521 -24.49 18.00 9.93
C LYS A 521 -25.56 17.38 9.06
N LYS A 522 -25.41 16.08 8.73
CA LYS A 522 -26.31 15.41 7.83
C LYS A 522 -26.64 14.00 8.30
N TYR A 523 -27.85 13.55 8.01
CA TYR A 523 -28.31 12.21 8.32
C TYR A 523 -28.92 11.54 7.08
N TYR A 524 -28.81 10.23 7.00
CA TYR A 524 -29.46 9.46 5.95
C TYR A 524 -30.92 9.22 6.31
N ALA A 525 -31.82 9.76 5.46
CA ALA A 525 -33.25 9.60 5.66
C ALA A 525 -33.69 8.18 5.26
N GLN A 526 -34.24 7.43 6.20
CA GLN A 526 -34.80 6.10 5.95
C GLN A 526 -36.33 6.19 5.90
N ARG A 527 -36.94 5.54 4.89
CA ARG A 527 -38.41 5.55 4.73
C ARG A 527 -39.10 4.98 5.98
N GLY A 528 -40.06 5.73 6.52
CA GLY A 528 -40.82 5.33 7.72
C GLY A 528 -40.10 5.59 9.05
N ILE A 529 -38.93 6.20 9.07
CA ILE A 529 -38.20 6.61 10.27
C ILE A 529 -38.16 8.14 10.31
N SER A 530 -38.53 8.74 11.44
CA SER A 530 -38.46 10.19 11.64
C SER A 530 -37.01 10.68 11.79
N GLU A 531 -36.78 11.97 11.61
CA GLU A 531 -35.48 12.62 11.85
C GLU A 531 -34.99 12.38 13.28
N SER A 532 -35.88 12.51 14.26
CA SER A 532 -35.56 12.29 15.68
C SER A 532 -35.10 10.87 15.94
N GLU A 533 -35.80 9.86 15.43
CA GLU A 533 -35.43 8.44 15.60
C GLU A 533 -34.11 8.13 14.90
N MET A 534 -33.89 8.68 13.70
CA MET A 534 -32.63 8.48 12.98
C MET A 534 -31.45 9.14 13.69
N THR A 535 -31.65 10.35 14.22
CA THR A 535 -30.65 11.05 15.03
C THR A 535 -30.31 10.27 16.29
N GLN A 536 -31.31 9.71 16.99
CA GLN A 536 -31.09 8.85 18.15
C GLN A 536 -30.27 7.59 17.78
N LYS A 537 -30.59 6.95 16.65
CA LYS A 537 -29.82 5.80 16.15
C LYS A 537 -28.34 6.17 15.87
N ILE A 538 -28.08 7.35 15.28
CA ILE A 538 -26.72 7.85 15.05
C ILE A 538 -26.00 8.07 16.36
N ILE A 539 -26.63 8.74 17.34
CA ILE A 539 -26.09 9.00 18.67
C ILE A 539 -25.72 7.69 19.39
N GLN A 540 -26.63 6.70 19.38
CA GLN A 540 -26.40 5.40 20.02
C GLN A 540 -25.22 4.62 19.40
N ASN A 541 -24.98 4.81 18.11
CA ASN A 541 -23.86 4.20 17.37
C ASN A 541 -22.61 5.09 17.25
N THR A 542 -22.51 6.12 18.10
CA THR A 542 -21.35 7.00 18.22
C THR A 542 -20.84 6.95 19.66
N GLY A 543 -19.53 6.80 19.83
CA GLY A 543 -18.90 6.60 21.15
C GLY A 543 -18.60 7.91 21.90
N TRP A 544 -18.99 9.07 21.38
CA TRP A 544 -18.88 10.36 22.07
C TRP A 544 -20.22 11.09 22.17
N LYS A 545 -20.31 12.10 23.04
CA LYS A 545 -21.47 12.99 23.09
C LYS A 545 -21.55 13.80 21.79
N VAL A 546 -22.53 13.46 20.95
CA VAL A 546 -22.72 14.09 19.62
C VAL A 546 -23.28 15.49 19.79
N GLU A 547 -22.60 16.48 19.23
CA GLU A 547 -23.14 17.81 19.02
C GLU A 547 -23.89 17.86 17.69
N LEU A 548 -25.07 18.52 17.68
CA LEU A 548 -25.92 18.65 16.51
C LEU A 548 -25.82 20.08 15.96
N ALA A 549 -25.86 20.21 14.64
CA ALA A 549 -26.07 21.49 14.01
C ALA A 549 -27.52 21.99 14.27
N ASP A 550 -27.73 23.28 14.18
CA ASP A 550 -29.06 23.91 14.34
C ASP A 550 -30.08 23.36 13.32
N HIS A 551 -29.59 22.97 12.15
CA HIS A 551 -30.38 22.34 11.10
C HIS A 551 -29.61 21.13 10.52
N LEU A 552 -30.27 19.98 10.46
CA LEU A 552 -29.71 18.76 9.88
C LEU A 552 -30.17 18.59 8.42
N GLU A 553 -29.20 18.47 7.50
CA GLU A 553 -29.48 18.19 6.11
C GLU A 553 -29.78 16.68 5.89
N LYS A 554 -30.73 16.38 5.01
CA LYS A 554 -31.01 15.00 4.58
C LYS A 554 -29.98 14.54 3.54
N ILE A 555 -29.52 13.29 3.66
CA ILE A 555 -28.71 12.63 2.64
C ILE A 555 -29.68 11.86 1.74
N GLU A 556 -29.66 12.18 0.45
CA GLU A 556 -30.45 11.46 -0.55
C GLU A 556 -29.90 10.06 -0.80
N PRO A 557 -30.75 9.06 -1.05
CA PRO A 557 -30.33 7.71 -1.37
C PRO A 557 -29.44 7.67 -2.62
N PRO A 558 -28.63 6.60 -2.78
CA PRO A 558 -27.87 6.38 -4.01
C PRO A 558 -28.79 6.32 -5.23
N SER A 559 -28.40 6.98 -6.31
CA SER A 559 -29.07 6.85 -7.60
C SER A 559 -28.65 5.57 -8.32
N GLU A 560 -29.50 5.12 -9.25
CA GLU A 560 -29.21 3.96 -10.10
C GLU A 560 -27.90 4.12 -10.89
N GLN A 561 -27.62 5.32 -11.39
CA GLN A 561 -26.40 5.63 -12.11
C GLN A 561 -25.15 5.52 -11.21
N GLU A 562 -25.21 6.01 -9.97
CA GLU A 562 -24.12 5.92 -9.01
C GLU A 562 -23.85 4.48 -8.60
N LEU A 563 -24.92 3.70 -8.34
CA LEU A 563 -24.79 2.27 -8.00
C LEU A 563 -24.25 1.45 -9.17
N SER A 564 -24.72 1.72 -10.39
CA SER A 564 -24.24 1.04 -11.60
C SER A 564 -22.74 1.21 -11.77
N LEU A 565 -22.27 2.46 -11.74
CA LEU A 565 -20.85 2.75 -11.90
C LEU A 565 -20.00 2.15 -10.76
N LEU A 566 -20.48 2.25 -9.53
CA LEU A 566 -19.81 1.69 -8.36
C LEU A 566 -19.64 0.17 -8.46
N ARG A 567 -20.71 -0.54 -8.88
CA ARG A 567 -20.72 -2.00 -9.06
C ARG A 567 -19.91 -2.48 -10.26
N ILE A 568 -19.70 -1.62 -11.26
CA ILE A 568 -18.75 -1.87 -12.36
C ILE A 568 -17.30 -1.84 -11.87
N PHE A 569 -16.97 -0.95 -10.93
CA PHE A 569 -15.64 -0.91 -10.34
C PHE A 569 -15.35 -2.14 -9.47
N ASP A 570 -16.32 -2.60 -8.70
CA ASP A 570 -16.15 -3.71 -7.73
C ASP A 570 -17.22 -4.79 -7.92
N PRO A 571 -17.19 -5.56 -9.02
CA PRO A 571 -18.18 -6.58 -9.30
C PRO A 571 -18.17 -7.76 -8.32
N GLU A 572 -17.03 -8.07 -7.74
CA GLU A 572 -16.86 -9.12 -6.72
C GLU A 572 -17.23 -8.65 -5.31
N ARG A 573 -17.59 -7.38 -5.17
CA ARG A 573 -18.07 -6.75 -3.92
C ARG A 573 -17.08 -6.85 -2.75
N PHE A 574 -15.78 -6.73 -3.03
CA PHE A 574 -14.74 -6.75 -1.99
C PHE A 574 -14.91 -5.62 -0.96
N PHE A 575 -15.41 -4.46 -1.40
CA PHE A 575 -15.59 -3.27 -0.58
C PHE A 575 -17.05 -2.78 -0.50
N LEU A 576 -17.97 -3.45 -1.20
CA LEU A 576 -19.38 -3.03 -1.27
C LEU A 576 -20.28 -3.76 -0.26
N GLY A 577 -19.76 -4.72 0.49
CA GLY A 577 -20.55 -5.56 1.39
C GLY A 577 -21.46 -6.55 0.65
N ALA A 578 -22.06 -7.50 1.37
CA ALA A 578 -23.01 -8.46 0.83
C ALA A 578 -24.41 -7.84 0.71
N LEU A 579 -25.09 -8.04 -0.44
CA LEU A 579 -26.48 -7.64 -0.65
C LEU A 579 -27.47 -8.60 0.01
#